data_3b0647005ae966306338b703bc6c91ac
#
_entry.id   3b0647005ae966306338b703bc6c91ac
#
_cell.length_a   1.000
_cell.length_b   1.000
_cell.length_c   1.000
_cell.angle_alpha   90.00
_cell.angle_beta   90.00
_cell.angle_gamma   90.00
#
_symmetry.space_group_name_H-M   'P 1'
#
loop_
_entity.id
_entity.type
_entity.pdbx_description
1 polymer ?
#
loop_
_entity_poly.entity_id
_entity_poly.type
_entity_poly.pdbx_seq_one_letter_code
_entity_poly.pdbx_strand_id
1 'polypeptide(L)'
;DNTRDVDDDMVDAQETRRILDRLYGYELSPVLWRKVGPGLSAGRVQSVATRLIVERERERMAFVRAPYWDVTATLEAPDADGNNVAFESRMVSLGGRRLAGSKDFGADGKLTAAGAKDQVVQLDEAQASAIAQALEFATFTVASMETKPYRRRPVPPFTTSTLQQTAGNRLGMSSRQTMRAAQGLYENGYITYMRTDSVTLSQEAIAAAREAVVKHFGENYLSDAPKQYATKTAGAQEAHECIRPAGAKFRDPAEIASRVPADQLKLYTLIWQRTLACQMADATGSTATVRLSAPTESNGEAMFQASGTVIEFPGFMKAIGEGRRASAESKKGDAAGSVEQAAQSGKSSKADKKSDDNVSLPPMNPGDALAAVAVGADGHETQPPARYTEASLVKTLEQKEIGRPSTYASIISTIIDRGYVYERGRALIPSWLAFSVVKLLETKFPRYVDYEFTADMESGLDQIASGQETGRNWLTRFYFGSGEGAAQSADEAHAGLQQQVAQLGEIDAREINTIEIGDGLHVRVGRYGPYLEDVNHLDDEGNPKRASLPDTLAPDELTV
;
A
#
# COMPACT_ATOMS: atom_id res chain seq x y z
N ASP A 1 8.71 28.67 -33.85
CA ASP A 1 7.32 28.81 -33.36
C ASP A 1 6.54 27.57 -33.77
N ASN A 2 6.44 26.60 -32.86
CA ASN A 2 5.64 25.40 -33.06
C ASN A 2 4.23 25.66 -32.52
N THR A 3 3.46 26.52 -33.17
CA THR A 3 2.03 26.65 -32.90
C THR A 3 1.30 25.49 -33.57
N ARG A 4 0.44 24.81 -32.80
CA ARG A 4 -0.53 23.82 -33.29
C ARG A 4 -1.94 24.32 -32.99
N ASP A 5 -2.91 23.83 -33.72
CA ASP A 5 -4.31 24.09 -33.45
C ASP A 5 -4.73 23.55 -32.07
N VAL A 6 -5.82 24.09 -31.53
CA VAL A 6 -6.43 23.60 -30.30
C VAL A 6 -6.91 22.17 -30.55
N ASP A 7 -6.61 21.28 -29.63
CA ASP A 7 -7.09 19.90 -29.64
C ASP A 7 -8.53 19.88 -29.08
N ASP A 8 -9.50 19.93 -29.99
CA ASP A 8 -10.94 20.04 -29.63
C ASP A 8 -11.43 18.81 -28.85
N ASP A 9 -10.90 17.62 -29.11
CA ASP A 9 -11.27 16.39 -28.42
C ASP A 9 -10.78 16.42 -26.95
N MET A 10 -9.58 16.94 -26.72
CA MET A 10 -9.05 17.17 -25.38
C MET A 10 -9.86 18.21 -24.61
N VAL A 11 -10.32 19.28 -25.26
CA VAL A 11 -11.18 20.29 -24.67
C VAL A 11 -12.53 19.67 -24.30
N ASP A 12 -13.17 18.93 -25.21
CA ASP A 12 -14.43 18.23 -24.98
C ASP A 12 -14.32 17.26 -23.78
N ALA A 13 -13.25 16.49 -23.71
CA ALA A 13 -13.02 15.58 -22.59
C ALA A 13 -12.88 16.33 -21.24
N GLN A 14 -12.19 17.47 -21.23
CA GLN A 14 -12.03 18.29 -20.04
C GLN A 14 -13.34 18.94 -19.59
N GLU A 15 -14.12 19.47 -20.53
CA GLU A 15 -15.45 20.02 -20.25
C GLU A 15 -16.41 18.93 -19.78
N THR A 16 -16.40 17.78 -20.43
CA THR A 16 -17.21 16.62 -20.05
C THR A 16 -16.90 16.17 -18.63
N ARG A 17 -15.64 16.06 -18.25
CA ARG A 17 -15.23 15.75 -16.87
C ARG A 17 -15.80 16.74 -15.87
N ARG A 18 -15.69 18.03 -16.16
CA ARG A 18 -16.20 19.10 -15.28
C ARG A 18 -17.71 19.04 -15.13
N ILE A 19 -18.45 18.81 -16.21
CA ILE A 19 -19.92 18.68 -16.22
C ILE A 19 -20.32 17.43 -15.44
N LEU A 20 -19.69 16.30 -15.73
CA LEU A 20 -19.92 15.01 -15.05
C LEU A 20 -19.78 15.14 -13.53
N ASP A 21 -18.66 15.70 -13.07
CA ASP A 21 -18.40 15.85 -11.64
C ASP A 21 -19.43 16.77 -10.96
N ARG A 22 -19.93 17.80 -11.69
CA ARG A 22 -21.01 18.65 -11.21
C ARG A 22 -22.35 17.95 -11.15
N LEU A 23 -22.74 17.23 -12.19
CA LEU A 23 -24.00 16.49 -12.22
C LEU A 23 -24.04 15.45 -11.11
N TYR A 24 -22.97 14.69 -10.96
CA TYR A 24 -22.83 13.72 -9.89
C TYR A 24 -22.99 14.37 -8.51
N GLY A 25 -22.24 15.43 -8.25
CA GLY A 25 -22.24 16.12 -6.97
C GLY A 25 -23.58 16.80 -6.65
N TYR A 26 -24.21 17.46 -7.61
CA TYR A 26 -25.46 18.18 -7.41
C TYR A 26 -26.67 17.26 -7.23
N GLU A 27 -26.67 16.10 -7.84
CA GLU A 27 -27.74 15.11 -7.67
C GLU A 27 -27.61 14.34 -6.34
N LEU A 28 -26.42 13.90 -5.98
CA LEU A 28 -26.24 13.01 -4.82
C LEU A 28 -26.02 13.77 -3.50
N SER A 29 -25.35 14.93 -3.51
CA SER A 29 -25.07 15.65 -2.26
C SER A 29 -26.33 16.09 -1.51
N PRO A 30 -27.40 16.58 -2.16
CA PRO A 30 -28.65 16.91 -1.46
C PRO A 30 -29.31 15.70 -0.80
N VAL A 31 -29.13 14.51 -1.31
CA VAL A 31 -29.63 13.28 -0.67
C VAL A 31 -28.88 13.01 0.63
N LEU A 32 -27.54 13.19 0.63
CA LEU A 32 -26.72 13.11 1.83
C LEU A 32 -27.13 14.15 2.87
N TRP A 33 -27.42 15.40 2.46
CA TRP A 33 -27.82 16.46 3.40
C TRP A 33 -29.12 16.15 4.11
N ARG A 34 -30.08 15.58 3.39
CA ARG A 34 -31.41 15.25 3.94
C ARG A 34 -31.40 14.02 4.84
N LYS A 35 -30.45 13.08 4.64
CA LYS A 35 -30.51 11.77 5.26
C LYS A 35 -29.36 11.45 6.21
N VAL A 36 -28.23 12.10 6.03
CA VAL A 36 -27.04 11.92 6.89
C VAL A 36 -26.71 13.20 7.65
N GLY A 37 -26.41 14.30 6.95
CA GLY A 37 -26.08 15.56 7.61
C GLY A 37 -25.76 16.70 6.64
N PRO A 38 -25.90 17.95 7.06
CA PRO A 38 -25.67 19.11 6.22
C PRO A 38 -24.19 19.27 5.85
N GLY A 39 -23.92 19.87 4.68
CA GLY A 39 -22.56 20.21 4.23
C GLY A 39 -21.75 19.03 3.70
N LEU A 40 -22.32 17.83 3.66
CA LEU A 40 -21.67 16.65 3.08
C LEU A 40 -21.64 16.76 1.55
N SER A 41 -20.70 16.10 0.91
CA SER A 41 -20.63 16.04 -0.55
C SER A 41 -20.35 14.62 -1.04
N ALA A 42 -21.04 14.26 -2.10
CA ALA A 42 -20.70 13.13 -2.92
C ALA A 42 -19.86 13.59 -4.12
N GLY A 43 -18.92 12.79 -4.52
CA GLY A 43 -18.12 13.01 -5.71
C GLY A 43 -17.71 11.67 -6.30
N ARG A 44 -17.68 11.61 -7.61
CA ARG A 44 -17.51 10.38 -8.39
C ARG A 44 -16.32 9.52 -7.91
N VAL A 45 -15.16 10.12 -7.69
CA VAL A 45 -13.97 9.41 -7.24
C VAL A 45 -13.80 9.47 -5.72
N GLN A 46 -14.15 10.59 -5.08
CA GLN A 46 -14.01 10.74 -3.62
C GLN A 46 -14.89 9.75 -2.84
N SER A 47 -16.13 9.51 -3.32
CA SER A 47 -17.06 8.57 -2.66
C SER A 47 -16.54 7.13 -2.73
N VAL A 48 -15.94 6.76 -3.86
CA VAL A 48 -15.32 5.45 -4.06
C VAL A 48 -14.03 5.30 -3.23
N ALA A 49 -13.21 6.34 -3.14
CA ALA A 49 -12.04 6.34 -2.26
C ALA A 49 -12.44 6.21 -0.78
N THR A 50 -13.52 6.88 -0.36
CA THR A 50 -14.07 6.73 1.00
C THR A 50 -14.59 5.31 1.23
N ARG A 51 -15.28 4.72 0.24
CA ARG A 51 -15.75 3.33 0.29
C ARG A 51 -14.61 2.34 0.51
N LEU A 52 -13.50 2.46 -0.24
CA LEU A 52 -12.31 1.61 -0.05
C LEU A 52 -11.80 1.62 1.40
N ILE A 53 -11.76 2.79 2.03
CA ILE A 53 -11.30 2.94 3.40
C ILE A 53 -12.31 2.35 4.39
N VAL A 54 -13.61 2.57 4.17
CA VAL A 54 -14.68 2.00 5.01
C VAL A 54 -14.72 0.48 4.88
N GLU A 55 -14.60 -0.09 3.67
CA GLU A 55 -14.53 -1.53 3.47
C GLU A 55 -13.35 -2.14 4.21
N ARG A 56 -12.17 -1.51 4.13
CA ARG A 56 -10.98 -1.95 4.87
C ARG A 56 -11.22 -1.93 6.38
N GLU A 57 -11.92 -0.95 6.90
CA GLU A 57 -12.23 -0.88 8.32
C GLU A 57 -13.27 -1.94 8.72
N ARG A 58 -14.28 -2.22 7.87
CA ARG A 58 -15.23 -3.33 8.07
C ARG A 58 -14.51 -4.68 8.10
N GLU A 59 -13.53 -4.90 7.19
CA GLU A 59 -12.67 -6.10 7.21
C GLU A 59 -11.92 -6.23 8.54
N ARG A 60 -11.42 -5.11 9.08
CA ARG A 60 -10.70 -5.07 10.35
C ARG A 60 -11.60 -5.33 11.55
N MET A 61 -12.80 -4.74 11.57
CA MET A 61 -13.80 -4.94 12.62
C MET A 61 -14.29 -6.40 12.68
N ALA A 62 -14.41 -7.05 11.52
CA ALA A 62 -14.82 -8.45 11.42
C ALA A 62 -13.68 -9.46 11.62
N PHE A 63 -12.43 -8.99 11.74
CA PHE A 63 -11.27 -9.87 11.78
C PHE A 63 -11.11 -10.54 13.14
N VAL A 64 -11.02 -11.87 13.14
CA VAL A 64 -10.74 -12.68 14.32
C VAL A 64 -9.27 -13.08 14.33
N ARG A 65 -8.55 -12.70 15.38
CA ARG A 65 -7.13 -13.05 15.54
C ARG A 65 -6.97 -14.53 15.87
N ALA A 66 -6.06 -15.19 15.17
CA ALA A 66 -5.67 -16.57 15.44
C ALA A 66 -4.29 -16.59 16.12
N PRO A 67 -4.15 -17.20 17.30
CA PRO A 67 -2.84 -17.45 17.88
C PRO A 67 -2.16 -18.62 17.19
N TYR A 68 -0.84 -18.53 16.99
CA TYR A 68 0.01 -19.62 16.53
C TYR A 68 1.42 -19.44 17.07
N TRP A 69 2.17 -20.53 17.16
CA TRP A 69 3.50 -20.53 17.73
C TRP A 69 4.49 -21.11 16.74
N ASP A 70 5.74 -20.63 16.81
CA ASP A 70 6.88 -21.24 16.13
C ASP A 70 8.02 -21.51 17.13
N VAL A 71 9.07 -22.17 16.64
CA VAL A 71 10.27 -22.46 17.43
C VAL A 71 11.47 -21.91 16.67
N THR A 72 12.29 -21.11 17.35
CA THR A 72 13.51 -20.56 16.82
C THR A 72 14.72 -21.17 17.52
N ALA A 73 15.82 -21.37 16.77
CA ALA A 73 17.07 -21.83 17.33
C ALA A 73 18.21 -20.90 16.88
N THR A 74 18.99 -20.43 17.84
CA THR A 74 20.26 -19.74 17.60
C THR A 74 21.36 -20.81 17.58
N LEU A 75 22.04 -20.94 16.45
CA LEU A 75 23.08 -21.92 16.18
C LEU A 75 24.40 -21.20 15.91
N GLU A 76 25.53 -21.88 16.15
CA GLU A 76 26.85 -21.41 15.80
C GLU A 76 27.54 -22.35 14.81
N ALA A 77 28.21 -21.73 13.84
CA ALA A 77 29.09 -22.46 12.93
C ALA A 77 30.36 -21.63 12.65
N PRO A 78 31.51 -22.27 12.34
CA PRO A 78 32.72 -21.54 12.03
C PRO A 78 32.59 -20.78 10.70
N ASP A 79 33.07 -19.53 10.68
CA ASP A 79 33.27 -18.78 9.45
C ASP A 79 34.52 -19.25 8.68
N ALA A 80 34.86 -18.58 7.59
CA ALA A 80 36.03 -18.90 6.78
C ALA A 80 37.39 -18.74 7.53
N ASP A 81 37.39 -17.91 8.59
CA ASP A 81 38.55 -17.65 9.43
C ASP A 81 38.59 -18.56 10.68
N GLY A 82 37.60 -19.42 10.84
CA GLY A 82 37.48 -20.37 11.95
C GLY A 82 36.83 -19.79 13.21
N ASN A 83 36.27 -18.60 13.16
CA ASN A 83 35.55 -18.00 14.29
C ASN A 83 34.10 -18.50 14.29
N ASN A 84 33.56 -18.82 15.45
CA ASN A 84 32.17 -19.19 15.58
C ASN A 84 31.27 -17.95 15.34
N VAL A 85 30.35 -18.05 14.39
CA VAL A 85 29.36 -17.04 14.06
C VAL A 85 27.98 -17.58 14.38
N ALA A 86 27.24 -16.85 15.20
CA ALA A 86 25.88 -17.18 15.56
C ALA A 86 24.90 -16.75 14.46
N PHE A 87 23.92 -17.59 14.16
CA PHE A 87 22.82 -17.27 13.27
C PHE A 87 21.50 -17.85 13.78
N GLU A 88 20.41 -17.17 13.48
CA GLU A 88 19.07 -17.60 13.87
C GLU A 88 18.46 -18.48 12.78
N SER A 89 17.83 -19.57 13.18
CA SER A 89 17.06 -20.46 12.32
C SER A 89 15.67 -20.67 12.88
N ARG A 90 14.69 -20.84 12.00
CA ARG A 90 13.28 -21.04 12.37
C ARG A 90 12.81 -22.42 11.94
N MET A 91 12.03 -23.07 12.79
CA MET A 91 11.39 -24.34 12.45
C MET A 91 10.35 -24.13 11.35
N VAL A 92 10.47 -24.91 10.26
CA VAL A 92 9.58 -24.84 9.10
C VAL A 92 8.67 -26.04 8.95
N SER A 93 9.07 -27.19 9.52
CA SER A 93 8.23 -28.40 9.54
C SER A 93 8.53 -29.28 10.73
N LEU A 94 7.54 -30.10 11.11
CA LEU A 94 7.61 -31.07 12.19
C LEU A 94 6.98 -32.40 11.72
N GLY A 95 7.71 -33.51 11.85
CA GLY A 95 7.23 -34.81 11.40
C GLY A 95 6.84 -34.85 9.93
N GLY A 96 7.58 -34.13 9.07
CA GLY A 96 7.33 -34.05 7.64
C GLY A 96 6.18 -33.09 7.24
N ARG A 97 5.48 -32.47 8.18
CA ARG A 97 4.39 -31.52 7.92
C ARG A 97 4.85 -30.09 8.19
N ARG A 98 4.48 -29.16 7.29
CA ARG A 98 4.81 -27.74 7.40
C ARG A 98 4.11 -27.10 8.61
N LEU A 99 4.79 -26.17 9.30
CA LEU A 99 4.16 -25.35 10.34
C LEU A 99 3.20 -24.31 9.74
N ALA A 100 2.12 -24.07 10.48
CA ALA A 100 1.20 -22.99 10.17
C ALA A 100 1.86 -21.62 10.40
N GLY A 101 1.71 -20.72 9.45
CA GLY A 101 2.07 -19.32 9.58
C GLY A 101 0.85 -18.41 9.39
N SER A 102 1.01 -17.11 9.51
CA SER A 102 -0.11 -16.13 9.44
C SER A 102 -0.99 -16.27 8.19
N LYS A 103 -0.42 -16.63 7.04
CA LYS A 103 -1.14 -16.81 5.77
C LYS A 103 -2.03 -18.04 5.69
N ASP A 104 -1.87 -18.96 6.63
CA ASP A 104 -2.65 -20.20 6.67
C ASP A 104 -4.01 -20.02 7.38
N PHE A 105 -4.24 -18.85 7.97
CA PHE A 105 -5.47 -18.49 8.66
C PHE A 105 -6.31 -17.50 7.84
N GLY A 106 -7.62 -17.70 7.88
CA GLY A 106 -8.60 -16.77 7.29
C GLY A 106 -8.92 -15.60 8.22
N ALA A 107 -9.75 -14.68 7.73
CA ALA A 107 -10.24 -13.55 8.52
C ALA A 107 -11.12 -13.97 9.71
N ASP A 108 -11.63 -15.20 9.70
CA ASP A 108 -12.42 -15.81 10.78
C ASP A 108 -11.57 -16.47 11.88
N GLY A 109 -10.24 -16.35 11.79
CA GLY A 109 -9.29 -16.94 12.73
C GLY A 109 -9.10 -18.46 12.59
N LYS A 110 -9.68 -19.08 11.56
CA LYS A 110 -9.56 -20.51 11.30
C LYS A 110 -8.57 -20.80 10.17
N LEU A 111 -8.06 -22.00 10.13
CA LEU A 111 -7.23 -22.45 9.01
C LEU A 111 -8.02 -22.33 7.69
N THR A 112 -7.39 -21.76 6.68
CA THR A 112 -7.94 -21.71 5.31
C THR A 112 -8.10 -23.12 4.73
N ALA A 113 -8.93 -23.26 3.69
CA ALA A 113 -9.08 -24.53 2.99
C ALA A 113 -7.74 -25.06 2.44
N ALA A 114 -6.83 -24.17 2.01
CA ALA A 114 -5.48 -24.53 1.57
C ALA A 114 -4.63 -25.05 2.75
N GLY A 115 -4.63 -24.34 3.90
CA GLY A 115 -3.90 -24.77 5.09
C GLY A 115 -4.39 -26.12 5.62
N ALA A 116 -5.71 -26.34 5.62
CA ALA A 116 -6.30 -27.62 6.01
C ALA A 116 -5.94 -28.76 5.02
N LYS A 117 -5.95 -28.48 3.71
CA LYS A 117 -5.54 -29.45 2.68
C LYS A 117 -4.07 -29.83 2.79
N ASP A 118 -3.21 -28.85 3.06
CA ASP A 118 -1.77 -29.05 3.23
C ASP A 118 -1.42 -29.70 4.58
N GLN A 119 -2.42 -29.98 5.42
CA GLN A 119 -2.25 -30.59 6.76
C GLN A 119 -1.16 -29.88 7.59
N VAL A 120 -1.16 -28.54 7.57
CA VAL A 120 -0.20 -27.77 8.35
C VAL A 120 -0.35 -28.07 9.85
N VAL A 121 0.76 -28.01 10.58
CA VAL A 121 0.78 -28.17 12.03
C VAL A 121 0.65 -26.80 12.67
N GLN A 122 -0.43 -26.58 13.39
CA GLN A 122 -0.59 -25.41 14.26
C GLN A 122 -0.11 -25.79 15.66
N LEU A 123 0.86 -25.07 16.19
CA LEU A 123 1.35 -25.26 17.56
C LEU A 123 0.66 -24.27 18.50
N ASP A 124 0.38 -24.74 19.69
CA ASP A 124 0.07 -23.88 20.85
C ASP A 124 1.34 -23.63 21.69
N GLU A 125 1.21 -22.81 22.74
CA GLU A 125 2.31 -22.45 23.64
C GLU A 125 2.94 -23.67 24.29
N ALA A 126 2.13 -24.58 24.80
CA ALA A 126 2.60 -25.77 25.52
C ALA A 126 3.38 -26.70 24.60
N GLN A 127 2.88 -26.91 23.38
CA GLN A 127 3.53 -27.73 22.36
C GLN A 127 4.85 -27.11 21.90
N ALA A 128 4.85 -25.82 21.58
CA ALA A 128 6.05 -25.12 21.14
C ALA A 128 7.13 -25.09 22.24
N SER A 129 6.74 -24.83 23.49
CA SER A 129 7.65 -24.83 24.63
C SER A 129 8.24 -26.22 24.90
N ALA A 130 7.43 -27.28 24.80
CA ALA A 130 7.91 -28.66 24.98
C ALA A 130 8.90 -29.04 23.89
N ILE A 131 8.65 -28.64 22.63
CA ILE A 131 9.57 -28.88 21.51
C ILE A 131 10.87 -28.09 21.73
N ALA A 132 10.79 -26.80 22.12
CA ALA A 132 11.97 -25.99 22.37
C ALA A 132 12.87 -26.61 23.48
N GLN A 133 12.27 -27.07 24.58
CA GLN A 133 12.99 -27.75 25.66
C GLN A 133 13.65 -29.06 25.18
N ALA A 134 12.95 -29.87 24.38
CA ALA A 134 13.49 -31.09 23.84
C ALA A 134 14.69 -30.87 22.90
N LEU A 135 14.71 -29.72 22.24
CA LEU A 135 15.74 -29.32 21.28
C LEU A 135 16.91 -28.55 21.90
N GLU A 136 16.84 -28.13 23.16
CA GLU A 136 17.87 -27.33 23.82
C GLU A 136 19.26 -27.99 23.79
N PHE A 137 19.30 -29.32 23.92
CA PHE A 137 20.52 -30.11 23.89
C PHE A 137 20.63 -31.05 22.66
N ALA A 138 19.73 -30.87 21.70
CA ALA A 138 19.72 -31.68 20.49
C ALA A 138 20.87 -31.31 19.54
N THR A 139 21.32 -32.26 18.77
CA THR A 139 22.26 -32.02 17.66
C THR A 139 21.47 -31.63 16.43
N PHE A 140 21.76 -30.45 15.87
CA PHE A 140 21.22 -29.98 14.60
C PHE A 140 22.16 -30.43 13.47
N THR A 141 21.65 -31.22 12.54
CA THR A 141 22.43 -31.69 11.40
C THR A 141 22.07 -30.88 10.16
N VAL A 142 23.06 -30.39 9.45
CA VAL A 142 22.86 -29.68 8.16
C VAL A 142 22.34 -30.69 7.14
N ALA A 143 21.09 -30.56 6.75
CA ALA A 143 20.46 -31.40 5.73
C ALA A 143 20.81 -30.93 4.31
N SER A 144 20.85 -29.61 4.09
CA SER A 144 21.25 -29.00 2.82
C SER A 144 21.73 -27.57 3.00
N MET A 145 22.63 -27.16 2.11
CA MET A 145 23.07 -25.78 1.94
C MET A 145 22.98 -25.43 0.47
N GLU A 146 22.11 -24.46 0.13
CA GLU A 146 21.90 -24.01 -1.25
C GLU A 146 22.31 -22.55 -1.38
N THR A 147 23.05 -22.23 -2.43
CA THR A 147 23.38 -20.84 -2.79
C THR A 147 22.80 -20.52 -4.16
N LYS A 148 22.05 -19.43 -4.24
CA LYS A 148 21.41 -18.95 -5.48
C LYS A 148 21.89 -17.54 -5.80
N PRO A 149 22.12 -17.21 -7.10
CA PRO A 149 22.42 -15.85 -7.49
C PRO A 149 21.31 -14.90 -7.07
N TYR A 150 21.67 -13.79 -6.43
CA TYR A 150 20.80 -12.66 -6.14
C TYR A 150 20.97 -11.60 -7.21
N ARG A 151 19.88 -11.12 -7.76
CA ARG A 151 19.85 -10.03 -8.72
C ARG A 151 18.63 -9.15 -8.51
N ARG A 152 18.86 -7.85 -8.27
CA ARG A 152 17.80 -6.85 -8.16
C ARG A 152 17.95 -5.79 -9.22
N ARG A 153 16.90 -5.58 -10.00
CA ARG A 153 16.87 -4.59 -11.07
C ARG A 153 16.40 -3.24 -10.57
N PRO A 154 16.88 -2.12 -11.13
CA PRO A 154 16.33 -0.81 -10.84
C PRO A 154 14.87 -0.72 -11.31
N VAL A 155 14.12 0.11 -10.62
CA VAL A 155 12.72 0.40 -10.93
C VAL A 155 12.63 1.56 -11.93
N PRO A 156 11.51 1.67 -12.69
CA PRO A 156 11.30 2.75 -13.64
C PRO A 156 11.40 4.15 -13.01
N PRO A 157 11.62 5.21 -13.79
CA PRO A 157 11.51 6.57 -13.32
C PRO A 157 10.08 6.89 -12.82
N PHE A 158 9.90 8.03 -12.16
CA PHE A 158 8.66 8.35 -11.50
C PHE A 158 7.52 8.71 -12.45
N THR A 159 6.36 8.16 -12.18
CA THR A 159 5.04 8.72 -12.50
C THR A 159 4.54 9.55 -11.31
N THR A 160 3.44 10.28 -11.46
CA THR A 160 2.79 11.01 -10.35
C THR A 160 2.46 10.08 -9.18
N SER A 161 1.87 8.94 -9.46
CA SER A 161 1.48 7.94 -8.45
C SER A 161 2.70 7.39 -7.71
N THR A 162 3.73 6.93 -8.42
CA THR A 162 4.92 6.37 -7.79
C THR A 162 5.76 7.41 -7.05
N LEU A 163 5.73 8.68 -7.49
CA LEU A 163 6.34 9.78 -6.75
C LEU A 163 5.63 10.02 -5.42
N GLN A 164 4.30 10.12 -5.41
CA GLN A 164 3.51 10.29 -4.19
C GLN A 164 3.71 9.13 -3.21
N GLN A 165 3.69 7.89 -3.70
CA GLN A 165 3.95 6.70 -2.89
C GLN A 165 5.35 6.74 -2.25
N THR A 166 6.37 7.05 -3.04
CA THR A 166 7.75 7.03 -2.54
C THR A 166 8.04 8.21 -1.62
N ALA A 167 7.53 9.41 -1.93
CA ALA A 167 7.64 10.58 -1.07
C ALA A 167 6.92 10.35 0.29
N GLY A 168 5.73 9.77 0.27
CA GLY A 168 5.01 9.38 1.49
C GLY A 168 5.78 8.37 2.34
N ASN A 169 6.32 7.32 1.72
CA ASN A 169 7.02 6.26 2.44
C ASN A 169 8.41 6.67 2.94
N ARG A 170 9.19 7.42 2.15
CA ARG A 170 10.60 7.75 2.46
C ARG A 170 10.79 9.12 3.11
N LEU A 171 9.98 10.12 2.73
CA LEU A 171 10.10 11.49 3.22
C LEU A 171 9.01 11.88 4.23
N GLY A 172 7.97 11.04 4.39
CA GLY A 172 6.83 11.35 5.25
C GLY A 172 5.95 12.50 4.73
N MET A 173 6.02 12.79 3.43
CA MET A 173 5.23 13.87 2.81
C MET A 173 3.84 13.36 2.46
N SER A 174 2.81 14.15 2.76
CA SER A 174 1.46 13.90 2.24
C SER A 174 1.41 14.07 0.71
N SER A 175 0.39 13.49 0.07
CA SER A 175 0.18 13.65 -1.38
C SER A 175 0.02 15.13 -1.77
N ARG A 176 -0.65 15.92 -0.94
CA ARG A 176 -0.80 17.38 -1.12
C ARG A 176 0.55 18.10 -1.02
N GLN A 177 1.37 17.77 -0.03
CA GLN A 177 2.71 18.36 0.14
C GLN A 177 3.63 17.98 -1.01
N THR A 178 3.61 16.70 -1.42
CA THR A 178 4.39 16.19 -2.55
C THR A 178 4.05 16.95 -3.84
N MET A 179 2.76 17.09 -4.15
CA MET A 179 2.35 17.78 -5.38
C MET A 179 2.62 19.28 -5.35
N ARG A 180 2.51 19.93 -4.19
CA ARG A 180 2.88 21.36 -4.06
C ARG A 180 4.38 21.56 -4.27
N ALA A 181 5.22 20.72 -3.68
CA ALA A 181 6.66 20.78 -3.86
C ALA A 181 7.06 20.47 -5.32
N ALA A 182 6.45 19.46 -5.94
CA ALA A 182 6.66 19.13 -7.34
C ALA A 182 6.26 20.26 -8.29
N GLN A 183 5.14 20.93 -8.04
CA GLN A 183 4.68 22.08 -8.82
C GLN A 183 5.70 23.22 -8.73
N GLY A 184 6.18 23.57 -7.54
CA GLY A 184 7.21 24.59 -7.38
C GLY A 184 8.52 24.24 -8.11
N LEU A 185 8.93 22.99 -8.08
CA LEU A 185 10.10 22.52 -8.84
C LEU A 185 9.88 22.62 -10.36
N TYR A 186 8.71 22.28 -10.85
CA TYR A 186 8.35 22.38 -12.26
C TYR A 186 8.31 23.84 -12.75
N GLU A 187 7.60 24.71 -12.03
CA GLU A 187 7.46 26.15 -12.37
C GLU A 187 8.82 26.86 -12.42
N ASN A 188 9.77 26.43 -11.60
CA ASN A 188 11.13 26.95 -11.59
C ASN A 188 12.11 26.21 -12.54
N GLY A 189 11.61 25.29 -13.36
CA GLY A 189 12.40 24.60 -14.38
C GLY A 189 13.43 23.60 -13.83
N TYR A 190 13.15 23.00 -12.67
CA TYR A 190 14.03 21.98 -12.10
C TYR A 190 13.64 20.56 -12.49
N ILE A 191 12.36 20.29 -12.73
CA ILE A 191 11.85 18.98 -13.15
C ILE A 191 10.93 19.10 -14.37
N THR A 192 10.67 17.97 -15.03
CA THR A 192 9.63 17.84 -16.06
C THR A 192 8.24 17.94 -15.43
N TYR A 193 7.19 17.99 -16.25
CA TYR A 193 5.82 18.10 -15.75
C TYR A 193 5.46 16.98 -14.79
N MET A 194 4.91 17.35 -13.62
CA MET A 194 4.70 16.45 -12.48
C MET A 194 3.41 15.62 -12.55
N ARG A 195 2.53 15.86 -13.52
CA ARG A 195 1.29 15.09 -13.68
C ARG A 195 1.39 14.22 -14.90
N THR A 196 1.89 13.01 -14.73
CA THR A 196 2.12 12.04 -15.80
C THR A 196 1.98 10.62 -15.27
N ASP A 197 1.47 9.74 -16.08
CA ASP A 197 1.46 8.28 -15.90
C ASP A 197 2.56 7.58 -16.73
N SER A 198 3.32 8.36 -17.50
CA SER A 198 4.41 7.86 -18.33
C SER A 198 5.67 7.58 -17.53
N VAL A 199 6.35 6.49 -17.87
CA VAL A 199 7.70 6.14 -17.41
C VAL A 199 8.77 6.34 -18.51
N THR A 200 8.38 6.95 -19.63
CA THR A 200 9.25 7.12 -20.79
C THR A 200 10.29 8.23 -20.54
N LEU A 201 11.53 7.97 -20.92
CA LEU A 201 12.62 8.93 -20.96
C LEU A 201 12.96 9.24 -22.41
N SER A 202 13.13 10.52 -22.76
CA SER A 202 13.68 10.92 -24.04
C SER A 202 15.13 10.46 -24.19
N GLN A 203 15.64 10.38 -25.43
CA GLN A 203 17.04 10.01 -25.68
C GLN A 203 18.02 10.98 -25.03
N GLU A 204 17.67 12.26 -25.00
CA GLU A 204 18.44 13.31 -24.33
C GLU A 204 18.48 13.06 -22.81
N ALA A 205 17.35 12.71 -22.19
CA ALA A 205 17.28 12.40 -20.76
C ALA A 205 18.05 11.13 -20.39
N ILE A 206 18.01 10.10 -21.24
CA ILE A 206 18.81 8.89 -21.07
C ILE A 206 20.29 9.22 -21.09
N ALA A 207 20.74 10.02 -22.07
CA ALA A 207 22.14 10.44 -22.19
C ALA A 207 22.57 11.24 -20.94
N ALA A 208 21.77 12.21 -20.51
CA ALA A 208 22.04 13.02 -19.32
C ALA A 208 22.11 12.18 -18.04
N ALA A 209 21.20 11.22 -17.87
CA ALA A 209 21.21 10.32 -16.72
C ALA A 209 22.47 9.44 -16.70
N ARG A 210 22.85 8.90 -17.85
CA ARG A 210 24.06 8.06 -17.99
C ARG A 210 25.34 8.84 -17.73
N GLU A 211 25.46 10.07 -18.25
CA GLU A 211 26.57 10.98 -17.93
C GLU A 211 26.66 11.26 -16.43
N ALA A 212 25.53 11.56 -15.79
CA ALA A 212 25.48 11.80 -14.35
C ALA A 212 25.85 10.55 -13.53
N VAL A 213 25.47 9.34 -13.97
CA VAL A 213 25.88 8.09 -13.30
C VAL A 213 27.40 7.94 -13.34
N VAL A 214 28.03 8.14 -14.50
CA VAL A 214 29.50 8.04 -14.62
C VAL A 214 30.19 9.08 -13.74
N LYS A 215 29.71 10.33 -13.75
CA LYS A 215 30.26 11.44 -12.94
C LYS A 215 30.21 11.14 -11.44
N HIS A 216 29.11 10.61 -10.92
CA HIS A 216 28.89 10.47 -9.46
C HIS A 216 29.25 9.11 -8.90
N PHE A 217 29.18 8.05 -9.71
CA PHE A 217 29.34 6.66 -9.24
C PHE A 217 30.46 5.91 -9.99
N GLY A 218 30.87 6.37 -11.17
CA GLY A 218 31.85 5.71 -12.02
C GLY A 218 31.22 4.78 -13.05
N GLU A 219 32.02 4.41 -14.06
CA GLU A 219 31.57 3.58 -15.20
C GLU A 219 31.05 2.21 -14.80
N ASN A 220 31.61 1.60 -13.75
CA ASN A 220 31.19 0.30 -13.24
C ASN A 220 29.73 0.25 -12.77
N TYR A 221 29.15 1.41 -12.44
CA TYR A 221 27.76 1.52 -12.02
C TYR A 221 26.80 1.77 -13.17
N LEU A 222 27.31 2.02 -14.37
CA LEU A 222 26.49 2.22 -15.55
C LEU A 222 25.97 0.88 -16.07
N SER A 223 24.71 0.83 -16.52
CA SER A 223 24.22 -0.36 -17.23
C SER A 223 24.91 -0.52 -18.59
N ASP A 224 25.14 -1.75 -19.02
CA ASP A 224 25.83 -2.06 -20.27
C ASP A 224 25.20 -1.38 -21.51
N ALA A 225 23.86 -1.29 -21.49
CA ALA A 225 23.08 -0.60 -22.52
C ALA A 225 22.08 0.37 -21.89
N PRO A 226 21.64 1.40 -22.62
CA PRO A 226 20.58 2.29 -22.19
C PRO A 226 19.31 1.50 -21.86
N LYS A 227 18.78 1.69 -20.64
CA LYS A 227 17.53 1.05 -20.24
C LYS A 227 16.33 1.89 -20.68
N GLN A 228 15.41 1.25 -21.37
CA GLN A 228 14.13 1.83 -21.76
C GLN A 228 13.00 1.23 -20.94
N TYR A 229 12.03 2.05 -20.60
CA TYR A 229 10.86 1.67 -19.84
C TYR A 229 9.62 2.02 -20.65
N ALA A 230 8.71 1.06 -20.80
CA ALA A 230 7.43 1.25 -21.46
C ALA A 230 6.31 1.41 -20.45
N THR A 231 5.42 2.35 -20.70
CA THR A 231 4.19 2.53 -19.92
C THR A 231 3.24 1.37 -20.22
N LYS A 232 2.70 0.75 -19.17
CA LYS A 232 1.79 -0.39 -19.29
C LYS A 232 0.32 0.01 -19.26
N THR A 233 0.03 1.27 -18.93
CA THR A 233 -1.35 1.77 -18.76
C THR A 233 -1.99 1.95 -20.14
N ALA A 234 -3.10 1.28 -20.38
CA ALA A 234 -3.94 1.52 -21.55
C ALA A 234 -4.43 2.98 -21.51
N GLY A 235 -4.28 3.72 -22.59
CA GLY A 235 -4.67 5.15 -22.65
C GLY A 235 -3.62 6.14 -22.14
N ALA A 236 -2.42 5.68 -21.76
CA ALA A 236 -1.31 6.60 -21.48
C ALA A 236 -1.00 7.41 -22.75
N GLN A 237 -0.98 8.74 -22.63
CA GLN A 237 -0.61 9.61 -23.73
C GLN A 237 0.88 9.41 -24.03
N GLU A 238 1.22 8.74 -25.11
CA GLU A 238 2.59 8.37 -25.50
C GLU A 238 3.54 9.57 -25.62
N ALA A 239 3.00 10.79 -25.72
CA ALA A 239 3.76 12.03 -25.84
C ALA A 239 4.35 12.56 -24.52
N HIS A 240 4.00 11.97 -23.37
CA HIS A 240 4.45 12.48 -22.07
C HIS A 240 5.71 11.75 -21.59
N GLU A 241 6.66 12.52 -21.05
CA GLU A 241 7.80 11.98 -20.32
C GLU A 241 7.44 11.68 -18.86
N CYS A 242 8.30 10.88 -18.21
CA CYS A 242 8.30 10.65 -16.78
C CYS A 242 8.68 11.92 -15.99
N ILE A 243 8.52 11.88 -14.67
CA ILE A 243 9.02 12.91 -13.78
C ILE A 243 10.53 12.72 -13.59
N ARG A 244 11.32 13.66 -14.07
CA ARG A 244 12.78 13.66 -14.04
C ARG A 244 13.37 15.07 -13.85
N PRO A 245 14.65 15.21 -13.49
CA PRO A 245 15.33 16.50 -13.58
C PRO A 245 15.23 17.07 -14.99
N ALA A 246 15.00 18.39 -15.11
CA ALA A 246 14.83 19.06 -16.39
C ALA A 246 16.17 19.31 -17.09
N GLY A 247 16.10 19.47 -18.42
CA GLY A 247 17.24 19.81 -19.28
C GLY A 247 18.08 18.63 -19.73
N ALA A 248 19.06 18.92 -20.57
CA ALA A 248 20.04 17.99 -21.15
C ALA A 248 21.21 17.66 -20.20
N LYS A 249 21.36 18.42 -19.11
CA LYS A 249 22.31 18.18 -18.02
C LYS A 249 21.58 18.32 -16.71
N PHE A 250 21.58 17.26 -15.93
CA PHE A 250 20.89 17.28 -14.63
C PHE A 250 21.70 18.06 -13.61
N ARG A 251 21.08 19.05 -12.99
CA ARG A 251 21.68 19.80 -11.88
C ARG A 251 21.83 18.89 -10.67
N ASP A 252 22.97 18.96 -9.99
CA ASP A 252 23.16 18.22 -8.75
C ASP A 252 22.27 18.80 -7.66
N PRO A 253 21.73 17.97 -6.73
CA PRO A 253 20.97 18.48 -5.59
C PRO A 253 21.72 19.56 -4.80
N ALA A 254 23.04 19.45 -4.67
CA ALA A 254 23.87 20.44 -3.99
C ALA A 254 23.88 21.81 -4.70
N GLU A 255 23.77 21.85 -6.03
CA GLU A 255 23.76 23.10 -6.81
C GLU A 255 22.49 23.92 -6.62
N ILE A 256 21.38 23.27 -6.27
CA ILE A 256 20.08 23.92 -6.08
C ILE A 256 19.73 24.12 -4.59
N ALA A 257 20.53 23.57 -3.68
CA ALA A 257 20.21 23.54 -2.25
C ALA A 257 19.92 24.93 -1.63
N SER A 258 20.62 25.97 -2.10
CA SER A 258 20.41 27.36 -1.64
C SER A 258 19.32 28.10 -2.40
N ARG A 259 18.69 27.48 -3.42
CA ARG A 259 17.77 28.16 -4.34
C ARG A 259 16.32 27.69 -4.18
N VAL A 260 16.11 26.59 -3.47
CA VAL A 260 14.78 25.98 -3.27
C VAL A 260 14.51 25.71 -1.79
N PRO A 261 13.24 25.71 -1.35
CA PRO A 261 12.87 25.28 0.00
C PRO A 261 13.31 23.86 0.32
N ALA A 262 13.45 23.55 1.59
CA ALA A 262 13.96 22.26 2.05
C ALA A 262 13.10 21.05 1.63
N ASP A 263 11.78 21.20 1.56
CA ASP A 263 10.85 20.18 1.08
C ASP A 263 11.01 19.93 -0.43
N GLN A 264 11.18 20.98 -1.22
CA GLN A 264 11.47 20.87 -2.65
C GLN A 264 12.84 20.22 -2.89
N LEU A 265 13.87 20.56 -2.10
CA LEU A 265 15.19 19.94 -2.20
C LEU A 265 15.14 18.44 -1.92
N LYS A 266 14.42 18.03 -0.86
CA LYS A 266 14.23 16.60 -0.55
C LYS A 266 13.54 15.85 -1.69
N LEU A 267 12.49 16.44 -2.25
CA LEU A 267 11.74 15.85 -3.37
C LEU A 267 12.59 15.80 -4.64
N TYR A 268 13.30 16.87 -4.97
CA TYR A 268 14.22 16.90 -6.12
C TYR A 268 15.30 15.83 -5.99
N THR A 269 15.91 15.70 -4.81
CA THR A 269 16.93 14.68 -4.54
C THR A 269 16.36 13.27 -4.77
N LEU A 270 15.14 13.01 -4.34
CA LEU A 270 14.46 11.74 -4.57
C LEU A 270 14.25 11.46 -6.06
N ILE A 271 13.78 12.47 -6.82
CA ILE A 271 13.58 12.39 -8.28
C ILE A 271 14.90 12.16 -9.00
N TRP A 272 15.94 12.92 -8.65
CA TRP A 272 17.28 12.81 -9.21
C TRP A 272 17.86 11.41 -8.97
N GLN A 273 17.84 10.92 -7.74
CA GLN A 273 18.31 9.58 -7.38
C GLN A 273 17.60 8.49 -8.17
N ARG A 274 16.26 8.59 -8.31
CA ARG A 274 15.47 7.61 -9.05
C ARG A 274 15.81 7.60 -10.54
N THR A 275 15.98 8.78 -11.13
CA THR A 275 16.30 8.94 -12.54
C THR A 275 17.69 8.39 -12.85
N LEU A 276 18.70 8.62 -12.01
CA LEU A 276 20.01 8.02 -12.20
C LEU A 276 19.95 6.50 -12.00
N ALA A 277 19.32 6.05 -10.91
CA ALA A 277 19.19 4.64 -10.57
C ALA A 277 18.60 3.81 -11.72
N CYS A 278 17.62 4.35 -12.45
CA CYS A 278 16.98 3.64 -13.55
C CYS A 278 17.93 3.34 -14.73
N GLN A 279 19.07 4.04 -14.87
CA GLN A 279 20.10 3.81 -15.88
C GLN A 279 21.35 3.08 -15.32
N MET A 280 21.34 2.71 -14.04
CA MET A 280 22.45 2.02 -13.39
C MET A 280 22.39 0.50 -13.59
N ALA A 281 23.52 -0.14 -13.33
CA ALA A 281 23.65 -1.59 -13.28
C ALA A 281 22.80 -2.19 -12.16
N ASP A 282 22.40 -3.44 -12.32
CA ASP A 282 21.63 -4.19 -11.33
C ASP A 282 22.49 -4.41 -10.07
N ALA A 283 21.85 -4.53 -8.93
CA ALA A 283 22.49 -5.05 -7.74
C ALA A 283 22.62 -6.58 -7.87
N THR A 284 23.78 -7.12 -7.52
CA THR A 284 24.07 -8.56 -7.61
C THR A 284 24.71 -9.08 -6.33
N GLY A 285 24.60 -10.37 -6.13
CA GLY A 285 25.14 -11.06 -4.97
C GLY A 285 24.68 -12.52 -4.93
N SER A 286 24.61 -13.07 -3.74
CA SER A 286 24.18 -14.44 -3.51
C SER A 286 23.24 -14.55 -2.31
N THR A 287 22.27 -15.44 -2.39
CA THR A 287 21.41 -15.83 -1.26
C THR A 287 21.72 -17.28 -0.91
N ALA A 288 22.20 -17.48 0.32
CA ALA A 288 22.42 -18.79 0.89
C ALA A 288 21.21 -19.20 1.74
N THR A 289 20.79 -20.45 1.62
CA THR A 289 19.74 -21.03 2.45
C THR A 289 20.23 -22.37 3.01
N VAL A 290 20.25 -22.47 4.34
CA VAL A 290 20.56 -23.71 5.04
C VAL A 290 19.28 -24.33 5.59
N ARG A 291 19.17 -25.65 5.47
CA ARG A 291 18.17 -26.47 6.14
C ARG A 291 18.87 -27.39 7.12
N LEU A 292 18.33 -27.45 8.32
CA LEU A 292 18.87 -28.28 9.40
C LEU A 292 17.76 -29.18 9.91
N SER A 293 18.13 -30.39 10.30
CA SER A 293 17.25 -31.35 10.96
C SER A 293 17.68 -31.57 12.41
N ALA A 294 16.70 -31.67 13.28
CA ALA A 294 16.92 -32.05 14.68
C ALA A 294 15.86 -33.08 15.12
N PRO A 295 16.25 -34.18 15.78
CA PRO A 295 15.30 -35.19 16.23
C PRO A 295 14.52 -34.68 17.45
N THR A 296 13.21 -34.91 17.46
CA THR A 296 12.37 -34.75 18.65
C THR A 296 11.93 -36.14 19.15
N GLU A 297 11.90 -36.35 20.45
CA GLU A 297 11.62 -37.70 21.02
C GLU A 297 10.24 -38.24 20.65
N SER A 298 9.23 -37.37 20.51
CA SER A 298 7.83 -37.79 20.34
C SER A 298 7.13 -37.26 19.10
N ASN A 299 7.68 -36.22 18.44
CA ASN A 299 7.01 -35.49 17.34
C ASN A 299 7.66 -35.71 15.97
N GLY A 300 8.64 -36.64 15.89
CA GLY A 300 9.42 -36.89 14.67
C GLY A 300 10.52 -35.85 14.46
N GLU A 301 10.97 -35.70 13.22
CA GLU A 301 12.06 -34.78 12.87
C GLU A 301 11.56 -33.34 12.73
N ALA A 302 12.24 -32.40 13.40
CA ALA A 302 12.03 -30.98 13.25
C ALA A 302 13.00 -30.42 12.20
N MET A 303 12.47 -29.76 11.19
CA MET A 303 13.29 -29.10 10.16
C MET A 303 13.32 -27.59 10.41
N PHE A 304 14.54 -27.06 10.44
CA PHE A 304 14.82 -25.63 10.59
C PHE A 304 15.37 -25.05 9.30
N GLN A 305 15.18 -23.76 9.10
CA GLN A 305 15.71 -23.04 7.95
C GLN A 305 16.26 -21.68 8.38
N ALA A 306 17.42 -21.33 7.83
CA ALA A 306 17.94 -19.96 7.85
C ALA A 306 18.32 -19.55 6.43
N SER A 307 18.21 -18.25 6.15
CA SER A 307 18.61 -17.68 4.86
C SER A 307 19.34 -16.36 5.08
N GLY A 308 20.36 -16.12 4.28
CA GLY A 308 21.11 -14.88 4.30
C GLY A 308 21.43 -14.42 2.89
N THR A 309 21.42 -13.11 2.64
CA THR A 309 21.75 -12.53 1.35
C THR A 309 22.98 -11.64 1.49
N VAL A 310 24.00 -11.89 0.67
CA VAL A 310 25.20 -11.06 0.57
C VAL A 310 25.14 -10.28 -0.73
N ILE A 311 25.16 -8.95 -0.62
CA ILE A 311 25.24 -8.05 -1.77
C ILE A 311 26.72 -7.82 -2.09
N GLU A 312 27.19 -8.39 -3.18
CA GLU A 312 28.57 -8.28 -3.65
C GLU A 312 28.79 -6.98 -4.43
N PHE A 313 27.80 -6.61 -5.25
CA PHE A 313 27.80 -5.35 -5.99
C PHE A 313 26.47 -4.63 -5.78
N PRO A 314 26.47 -3.43 -5.15
CA PRO A 314 25.22 -2.75 -4.81
C PRO A 314 24.50 -2.12 -6.01
N GLY A 315 25.18 -1.94 -7.16
CA GLY A 315 24.58 -1.37 -8.36
C GLY A 315 23.79 -0.09 -8.08
N PHE A 316 22.56 -0.02 -8.60
CA PHE A 316 21.67 1.13 -8.43
C PHE A 316 21.30 1.46 -6.97
N MET A 317 21.41 0.49 -6.07
CA MET A 317 21.09 0.68 -4.65
C MET A 317 21.97 1.74 -4.00
N LYS A 318 23.19 1.94 -4.53
CA LYS A 318 24.11 2.99 -4.06
C LYS A 318 23.53 4.40 -4.29
N ALA A 319 22.84 4.64 -5.41
CA ALA A 319 22.24 5.94 -5.70
C ALA A 319 21.04 6.27 -4.80
N ILE A 320 20.26 5.26 -4.42
CA ILE A 320 19.07 5.44 -3.59
C ILE A 320 19.36 5.33 -2.09
N GLY A 321 20.63 5.16 -1.70
CA GLY A 321 21.08 5.14 -0.30
C GLY A 321 20.76 3.85 0.47
N GLU A 322 20.30 2.79 -0.21
CA GLU A 322 20.01 1.50 0.43
C GLU A 322 21.30 0.71 0.76
N GLY A 323 22.37 0.90 -0.02
CA GLY A 323 23.66 0.25 0.24
C GLY A 323 24.47 0.79 1.43
N ARG A 324 24.09 1.93 2.02
CA ARG A 324 24.81 2.51 3.18
C ARG A 324 24.40 1.91 4.52
N ARG A 325 23.20 1.37 4.65
CA ARG A 325 22.74 0.74 5.89
C ARG A 325 23.46 -0.59 6.16
N ALA A 326 23.77 -1.32 5.10
CA ALA A 326 24.49 -2.59 5.20
C ALA A 326 25.96 -2.46 5.65
N SER A 327 26.64 -1.36 5.31
CA SER A 327 28.05 -1.13 5.67
C SER A 327 28.24 -0.35 6.98
N ALA A 328 27.19 0.26 7.53
CA ALA A 328 27.29 1.08 8.76
C ALA A 328 26.99 0.28 10.03
N GLU A 329 26.24 -0.82 9.95
CA GLU A 329 25.97 -1.69 11.10
C GLU A 329 27.14 -2.62 11.44
N SER A 330 28.03 -2.92 10.50
CA SER A 330 29.25 -3.71 10.77
C SER A 330 30.37 -2.92 11.47
N LYS A 331 30.18 -1.62 11.77
CA LYS A 331 31.20 -0.76 12.42
C LYS A 331 30.74 -0.08 13.72
N LYS A 332 29.65 -0.55 14.35
CA LYS A 332 29.24 -0.08 15.68
C LYS A 332 29.13 -1.24 16.67
N GLY A 333 30.25 -1.83 17.00
CA GLY A 333 30.53 -2.24 18.34
C GLY A 333 31.08 -1.01 19.09
N ASP A 334 30.54 -0.70 20.27
CA ASP A 334 30.87 0.36 21.20
C ASP A 334 30.30 1.76 20.92
N ALA A 335 29.11 2.02 21.47
CA ALA A 335 28.79 3.17 22.31
C ALA A 335 27.36 3.10 22.83
N ALA A 336 27.22 2.85 24.11
CA ALA A 336 25.99 3.00 24.88
C ALA A 336 25.60 4.48 24.96
N GLY A 337 24.30 4.75 24.82
CA GLY A 337 23.75 6.06 25.19
C GLY A 337 22.46 6.42 24.44
N SER A 338 21.32 6.29 25.16
CA SER A 338 20.09 7.06 25.04
C SER A 338 19.32 7.05 23.71
N VAL A 339 18.23 6.30 23.68
CA VAL A 339 16.96 6.73 23.07
C VAL A 339 15.78 6.13 23.85
N GLU A 340 15.28 6.86 24.80
CA GLU A 340 13.86 6.83 25.17
C GLU A 340 13.10 7.74 24.21
N GLN A 341 11.96 7.24 23.75
CA GLN A 341 10.83 7.83 23.04
C GLN A 341 10.64 7.32 21.61
N ALA A 342 10.03 6.15 21.49
CA ALA A 342 9.04 5.82 20.45
C ALA A 342 8.31 4.53 20.84
N ALA A 343 7.61 4.57 21.96
CA ALA A 343 6.60 3.56 22.29
C ALA A 343 5.23 4.16 22.00
N GLN A 344 4.53 3.51 21.11
CA GLN A 344 3.10 3.46 20.81
C GLN A 344 2.79 3.67 19.33
N SER A 345 3.04 2.65 18.55
CA SER A 345 2.25 2.36 17.35
C SER A 345 2.38 0.86 17.06
N GLY A 346 1.25 0.20 16.88
CA GLY A 346 1.03 -1.23 16.83
C GLY A 346 2.13 -2.08 16.21
N LYS A 347 2.57 -3.05 16.95
CA LYS A 347 3.43 -4.14 16.47
C LYS A 347 2.66 -4.94 15.41
N SER A 348 2.76 -4.52 14.15
CA SER A 348 2.57 -5.48 13.06
C SER A 348 3.72 -6.46 13.13
N SER A 349 3.42 -7.74 13.05
CA SER A 349 4.39 -8.82 13.09
C SER A 349 5.57 -8.52 12.15
N LYS A 350 6.70 -8.14 12.73
CA LYS A 350 7.97 -7.90 12.04
C LYS A 350 8.66 -9.19 11.59
N ALA A 351 7.97 -10.33 11.70
CA ALA A 351 8.54 -11.63 11.40
C ALA A 351 8.74 -11.91 9.91
N ASP A 352 7.98 -11.25 9.01
CA ASP A 352 8.05 -11.55 7.57
C ASP A 352 8.71 -10.45 6.71
N LYS A 353 9.32 -9.41 7.30
CA LYS A 353 9.97 -8.30 6.57
C LYS A 353 11.23 -7.73 7.20
N LYS A 354 12.03 -8.53 7.88
CA LYS A 354 13.46 -8.28 7.81
C LYS A 354 13.91 -8.90 6.48
N SER A 355 13.99 -8.09 5.43
CA SER A 355 14.93 -8.40 4.37
C SER A 355 16.29 -8.42 5.04
N ASP A 356 16.83 -9.61 5.27
CA ASP A 356 18.20 -9.83 5.72
C ASP A 356 19.15 -9.41 4.59
N ASP A 357 19.06 -8.15 4.17
CA ASP A 357 19.99 -7.56 3.24
C ASP A 357 21.33 -7.46 3.98
N ASN A 358 22.25 -8.35 3.60
CA ASN A 358 23.63 -8.43 4.08
C ASN A 358 23.89 -9.23 5.38
N VAL A 359 23.08 -10.27 5.64
CA VAL A 359 23.42 -11.31 6.60
C VAL A 359 24.13 -12.45 5.87
N SER A 360 25.41 -12.67 6.20
CA SER A 360 26.16 -13.81 5.68
C SER A 360 25.93 -15.01 6.59
N LEU A 361 25.50 -16.14 6.04
CA LEU A 361 25.55 -17.41 6.75
C LEU A 361 26.98 -17.95 6.69
N PRO A 362 27.51 -18.55 7.80
CA PRO A 362 28.78 -19.24 7.76
C PRO A 362 28.74 -20.41 6.76
N PRO A 363 29.88 -20.80 6.17
CA PRO A 363 29.93 -21.93 5.26
C PRO A 363 29.64 -23.23 6.03
N MET A 364 28.74 -24.05 5.51
CA MET A 364 28.33 -25.32 6.11
C MET A 364 28.19 -26.37 5.02
N ASN A 365 28.44 -27.66 5.37
CA ASN A 365 28.26 -28.78 4.47
C ASN A 365 27.15 -29.69 4.97
N PRO A 366 26.43 -30.39 4.08
CA PRO A 366 25.51 -31.43 4.48
C PRO A 366 26.21 -32.48 5.36
N GLY A 367 25.60 -32.78 6.50
CA GLY A 367 26.14 -33.67 7.51
C GLY A 367 26.87 -32.98 8.66
N ASP A 368 27.18 -31.71 8.57
CA ASP A 368 27.75 -30.95 9.70
C ASP A 368 26.79 -30.94 10.89
N ALA A 369 27.36 -31.19 12.08
CA ALA A 369 26.62 -31.24 13.34
C ALA A 369 26.82 -29.91 14.11
N LEU A 370 25.74 -29.27 14.46
CA LEU A 370 25.74 -28.00 15.18
C LEU A 370 25.03 -28.15 16.53
N ALA A 371 25.52 -27.44 17.53
CA ALA A 371 24.84 -27.31 18.82
C ALA A 371 24.05 -26.01 18.85
N ALA A 372 22.91 -25.99 19.50
CA ALA A 372 22.17 -24.78 19.74
C ALA A 372 22.78 -24.00 20.91
N VAL A 373 22.89 -22.68 20.73
CA VAL A 373 23.22 -21.73 21.81
C VAL A 373 21.96 -21.43 22.62
N ALA A 374 20.83 -21.33 21.93
CA ALA A 374 19.53 -21.12 22.53
C ALA A 374 18.42 -21.67 21.61
N VAL A 375 17.38 -22.21 22.22
CA VAL A 375 16.14 -22.58 21.51
C VAL A 375 14.97 -21.92 22.25
N GLY A 376 14.10 -21.25 21.52
CA GLY A 376 12.97 -20.53 22.06
C GLY A 376 11.66 -20.86 21.36
N ALA A 377 10.56 -20.70 22.08
CA ALA A 377 9.22 -20.76 21.53
C ALA A 377 8.66 -19.33 21.43
N ASP A 378 8.22 -18.93 20.24
CA ASP A 378 7.74 -17.57 19.95
C ASP A 378 6.25 -17.61 19.62
N GLY A 379 5.47 -16.85 20.39
CA GLY A 379 4.03 -16.70 20.18
C GLY A 379 3.69 -15.56 19.22
N HIS A 380 2.77 -15.83 18.32
CA HIS A 380 2.30 -14.89 17.30
C HIS A 380 0.77 -14.85 17.28
N GLU A 381 0.25 -13.76 16.77
CA GLU A 381 -1.16 -13.62 16.40
C GLU A 381 -1.28 -13.10 14.98
N THR A 382 -2.25 -13.61 14.24
CA THR A 382 -2.61 -13.02 12.95
C THR A 382 -3.08 -11.57 13.14
N GLN A 383 -2.73 -10.71 12.21
CA GLN A 383 -3.08 -9.30 12.27
C GLN A 383 -4.14 -8.99 11.21
N PRO A 384 -5.11 -8.09 11.53
CA PRO A 384 -6.05 -7.63 10.53
C PRO A 384 -5.32 -6.94 9.36
N PRO A 385 -5.95 -6.87 8.18
CA PRO A 385 -5.35 -6.21 7.04
C PRO A 385 -4.95 -4.77 7.39
N ALA A 386 -3.78 -4.34 6.94
CA ALA A 386 -3.27 -3.01 7.24
C ALA A 386 -4.21 -1.93 6.68
N ARG A 387 -4.44 -0.87 7.46
CA ARG A 387 -5.15 0.32 6.98
C ARG A 387 -4.41 0.94 5.81
N TYR A 388 -5.15 1.62 4.97
CA TYR A 388 -4.54 2.45 3.95
C TYR A 388 -3.72 3.58 4.57
N THR A 389 -2.58 3.87 3.96
CA THR A 389 -1.89 5.16 4.05
C THR A 389 -2.23 5.94 2.78
N GLU A 390 -1.95 7.25 2.72
CA GLU A 390 -2.11 7.99 1.46
C GLU A 390 -1.38 7.29 0.31
N ALA A 391 -0.14 6.84 0.54
CA ALA A 391 0.68 6.15 -0.45
C ALA A 391 0.03 4.84 -0.95
N SER A 392 -0.48 4.01 -0.06
CA SER A 392 -1.13 2.76 -0.45
C SER A 392 -2.52 2.97 -1.06
N LEU A 393 -3.23 4.03 -0.68
CA LEU A 393 -4.49 4.41 -1.30
C LEU A 393 -4.28 4.87 -2.74
N VAL A 394 -3.28 5.73 -3.01
CA VAL A 394 -2.91 6.14 -4.37
C VAL A 394 -2.59 4.92 -5.24
N LYS A 395 -1.79 3.98 -4.70
CA LYS A 395 -1.48 2.73 -5.40
C LYS A 395 -2.74 1.93 -5.75
N THR A 396 -3.67 1.80 -4.80
CA THR A 396 -4.92 1.04 -5.03
C THR A 396 -5.83 1.72 -6.04
N LEU A 397 -5.95 3.05 -5.99
CA LEU A 397 -6.72 3.83 -6.97
C LEU A 397 -6.13 3.65 -8.37
N GLU A 398 -4.81 3.77 -8.52
CA GLU A 398 -4.11 3.53 -9.79
C GLU A 398 -4.35 2.10 -10.32
N GLN A 399 -4.19 1.07 -9.47
CA GLN A 399 -4.40 -0.32 -9.85
C GLN A 399 -5.83 -0.65 -10.26
N LYS A 400 -6.80 0.10 -9.74
CA LYS A 400 -8.22 -0.02 -10.08
C LYS A 400 -8.64 0.94 -11.21
N GLU A 401 -7.70 1.70 -11.78
CA GLU A 401 -7.94 2.71 -12.82
C GLU A 401 -8.92 3.82 -12.40
N ILE A 402 -9.01 4.07 -11.08
CA ILE A 402 -9.89 5.07 -10.47
C ILE A 402 -9.13 6.37 -10.26
N GLY A 403 -9.59 7.45 -10.87
CA GLY A 403 -8.89 8.74 -10.88
C GLY A 403 -7.73 8.78 -11.88
N ARG A 404 -7.01 9.90 -11.89
CA ARG A 404 -5.89 10.17 -12.81
C ARG A 404 -4.78 10.92 -12.06
N PRO A 405 -3.57 11.02 -12.61
CA PRO A 405 -2.45 11.75 -11.99
C PRO A 405 -2.80 13.15 -11.48
N SER A 406 -3.74 13.81 -12.14
CA SER A 406 -4.21 15.15 -11.75
C SER A 406 -5.13 15.16 -10.52
N THR A 407 -5.71 14.03 -10.13
CA THR A 407 -6.79 13.98 -9.14
C THR A 407 -6.43 13.27 -7.82
N TYR A 408 -5.42 12.40 -7.77
CA TYR A 408 -5.11 11.61 -6.56
C TYR A 408 -4.95 12.46 -5.29
N ALA A 409 -4.10 13.49 -5.34
CA ALA A 409 -3.86 14.33 -4.17
C ALA A 409 -5.11 15.11 -3.74
N SER A 410 -5.91 15.61 -4.69
CA SER A 410 -7.14 16.34 -4.40
C SER A 410 -8.22 15.45 -3.80
N ILE A 411 -8.34 14.20 -4.27
CA ILE A 411 -9.29 13.23 -3.73
C ILE A 411 -8.99 12.96 -2.26
N ILE A 412 -7.74 12.62 -1.94
CA ILE A 412 -7.31 12.33 -0.57
C ILE A 412 -7.52 13.54 0.33
N SER A 413 -7.10 14.72 -0.14
CA SER A 413 -7.31 15.95 0.61
C SER A 413 -8.80 16.22 0.88
N THR A 414 -9.65 15.99 -0.12
CA THR A 414 -11.09 16.24 0.01
C THR A 414 -11.74 15.34 1.05
N ILE A 415 -11.42 14.04 1.07
CA ILE A 415 -12.03 13.11 2.05
C ILE A 415 -11.56 13.41 3.47
N ILE A 416 -10.34 13.92 3.65
CA ILE A 416 -9.82 14.37 4.94
C ILE A 416 -10.47 15.70 5.34
N ASP A 417 -10.47 16.71 4.46
CA ASP A 417 -11.02 18.03 4.73
C ASP A 417 -12.55 18.00 5.00
N ARG A 418 -13.26 16.99 4.48
CA ARG A 418 -14.69 16.74 4.73
C ARG A 418 -14.97 15.94 6.00
N GLY A 419 -13.94 15.50 6.71
CA GLY A 419 -14.09 14.71 7.91
C GLY A 419 -14.60 13.27 7.68
N TYR A 420 -14.54 12.78 6.44
CA TYR A 420 -14.86 11.37 6.17
C TYR A 420 -13.74 10.45 6.66
N VAL A 421 -12.52 10.93 6.60
CA VAL A 421 -11.32 10.20 7.00
C VAL A 421 -10.43 11.12 7.84
N TYR A 422 -9.79 10.58 8.84
CA TYR A 422 -8.75 11.27 9.60
C TYR A 422 -7.47 10.43 9.64
N GLU A 423 -6.36 11.10 9.91
CA GLU A 423 -5.06 10.45 10.01
C GLU A 423 -4.69 10.17 11.47
N ARG A 424 -4.21 8.95 11.73
CA ARG A 424 -3.53 8.58 12.97
C ARG A 424 -2.17 7.98 12.65
N GLY A 425 -1.12 8.75 12.86
CA GLY A 425 0.19 8.46 12.31
C GLY A 425 0.18 8.58 10.79
N ARG A 426 0.32 7.47 10.07
CA ARG A 426 0.19 7.41 8.61
C ARG A 426 -1.08 6.68 8.15
N ALA A 427 -1.84 6.14 9.07
CA ALA A 427 -3.03 5.36 8.76
C ALA A 427 -4.22 6.28 8.51
N LEU A 428 -4.94 6.02 7.43
CA LEU A 428 -6.23 6.63 7.11
C LEU A 428 -7.33 5.83 7.80
N ILE A 429 -8.07 6.50 8.68
CA ILE A 429 -9.14 5.89 9.47
C ILE A 429 -10.46 6.55 9.08
N PRO A 430 -11.51 5.79 8.72
CA PRO A 430 -12.80 6.36 8.41
C PRO A 430 -13.49 6.82 9.70
N SER A 431 -14.14 7.98 9.65
CA SER A 431 -15.05 8.41 10.70
C SER A 431 -16.37 7.61 10.62
N TRP A 432 -17.11 7.55 11.71
CA TRP A 432 -18.44 6.93 11.70
C TRP A 432 -19.41 7.60 10.72
N LEU A 433 -19.20 8.89 10.45
CA LEU A 433 -19.91 9.63 9.41
C LEU A 433 -19.68 9.02 8.02
N ALA A 434 -18.45 8.59 7.72
CA ALA A 434 -18.14 7.93 6.46
C ALA A 434 -18.90 6.61 6.28
N PHE A 435 -19.10 5.84 7.35
CA PHE A 435 -19.92 4.63 7.29
C PHE A 435 -21.36 4.94 6.87
N SER A 436 -21.99 5.99 7.43
CA SER A 436 -23.34 6.40 7.06
C SER A 436 -23.41 6.87 5.61
N VAL A 437 -22.43 7.68 5.17
CA VAL A 437 -22.36 8.16 3.78
C VAL A 437 -22.20 6.99 2.81
N VAL A 438 -21.27 6.09 3.07
CA VAL A 438 -21.03 4.91 2.23
C VAL A 438 -22.23 3.98 2.23
N LYS A 439 -22.84 3.70 3.39
CA LYS A 439 -24.06 2.87 3.49
C LYS A 439 -25.20 3.43 2.66
N LEU A 440 -25.45 4.74 2.70
CA LEU A 440 -26.49 5.36 1.88
C LEU A 440 -26.19 5.19 0.39
N LEU A 441 -24.96 5.46 -0.03
CA LEU A 441 -24.57 5.37 -1.43
C LEU A 441 -24.61 3.92 -1.93
N GLU A 442 -24.11 2.95 -1.17
CA GLU A 442 -24.17 1.52 -1.50
C GLU A 442 -25.61 1.01 -1.61
N THR A 443 -26.50 1.50 -0.73
CA THR A 443 -27.90 1.03 -0.71
C THR A 443 -28.76 1.65 -1.80
N LYS A 444 -28.57 2.94 -2.08
CA LYS A 444 -29.46 3.72 -2.98
C LYS A 444 -28.83 4.01 -4.34
N PHE A 445 -27.52 3.99 -4.44
CA PHE A 445 -26.76 4.32 -5.63
C PHE A 445 -25.59 3.34 -5.85
N PRO A 446 -25.80 2.02 -5.75
CA PRO A 446 -24.71 1.03 -5.75
C PRO A 446 -23.80 1.15 -6.97
N ARG A 447 -24.38 1.39 -8.16
CA ARG A 447 -23.65 1.59 -9.40
C ARG A 447 -22.67 2.75 -9.34
N TYR A 448 -23.07 3.88 -8.73
CA TYR A 448 -22.26 5.11 -8.71
C TYR A 448 -21.11 5.09 -7.70
N VAL A 449 -21.02 4.06 -6.90
CA VAL A 449 -19.88 3.80 -6.00
C VAL A 449 -19.19 2.46 -6.32
N ASP A 450 -19.57 1.83 -7.42
CA ASP A 450 -18.93 0.63 -7.93
C ASP A 450 -17.56 0.95 -8.53
N TYR A 451 -16.59 0.06 -8.33
CA TYR A 451 -15.20 0.27 -8.75
C TYR A 451 -15.04 0.18 -10.26
N GLU A 452 -15.63 -0.84 -10.88
CA GLU A 452 -15.56 -1.07 -12.32
C GLU A 452 -16.29 0.04 -13.06
N PHE A 453 -17.49 0.39 -12.64
CA PHE A 453 -18.24 1.51 -13.22
C PHE A 453 -17.49 2.84 -13.12
N THR A 454 -16.76 3.07 -12.02
CA THR A 454 -15.95 4.29 -11.86
C THR A 454 -14.74 4.29 -12.79
N ALA A 455 -14.10 3.15 -12.99
CA ALA A 455 -13.02 2.97 -13.97
C ALA A 455 -13.54 3.15 -15.41
N ASP A 456 -14.73 2.62 -15.72
CA ASP A 456 -15.39 2.78 -17.03
C ASP A 456 -15.71 4.25 -17.33
N MET A 457 -16.13 5.02 -16.32
CA MET A 457 -16.31 6.47 -16.47
C MET A 457 -15.00 7.19 -16.83
N GLU A 458 -13.88 6.80 -16.22
CA GLU A 458 -12.56 7.35 -16.58
C GLU A 458 -12.13 6.93 -17.99
N SER A 459 -12.36 5.67 -18.37
CA SER A 459 -12.11 5.16 -19.72
C SER A 459 -12.96 5.90 -20.76
N GLY A 460 -14.22 6.16 -20.46
CA GLY A 460 -15.10 6.95 -21.34
C GLY A 460 -14.58 8.37 -21.59
N LEU A 461 -14.04 9.02 -20.57
CA LEU A 461 -13.40 10.31 -20.73
C LEU A 461 -12.11 10.25 -21.60
N ASP A 462 -11.35 9.16 -21.51
CA ASP A 462 -10.18 8.94 -22.37
C ASP A 462 -10.59 8.68 -23.83
N GLN A 463 -11.73 8.00 -24.06
CA GLN A 463 -12.30 7.82 -25.40
C GLN A 463 -12.74 9.16 -26.03
N ILE A 464 -13.31 10.07 -25.23
CA ILE A 464 -13.63 11.42 -25.71
C ILE A 464 -12.36 12.15 -26.07
N ALA A 465 -11.32 12.12 -25.22
CA ALA A 465 -10.03 12.75 -25.48
C ALA A 465 -9.31 12.24 -26.73
N SER A 466 -9.63 11.02 -27.18
CA SER A 466 -9.10 10.41 -28.40
C SER A 466 -10.03 10.53 -29.63
N GLY A 467 -11.15 11.25 -29.51
CA GLY A 467 -12.12 11.47 -30.59
C GLY A 467 -12.97 10.24 -30.95
N GLN A 468 -12.96 9.20 -30.12
CA GLN A 468 -13.76 7.98 -30.34
C GLN A 468 -15.21 8.13 -29.88
N GLU A 469 -15.48 9.09 -29.01
CA GLU A 469 -16.79 9.39 -28.44
C GLU A 469 -16.93 10.91 -28.29
N THR A 470 -18.18 11.42 -28.14
CA THR A 470 -18.44 12.84 -27.86
C THR A 470 -18.93 13.01 -26.43
N GLY A 471 -18.48 14.09 -25.78
CA GLY A 471 -18.89 14.41 -24.42
C GLY A 471 -20.40 14.55 -24.26
N ARG A 472 -21.07 15.15 -25.25
CA ARG A 472 -22.53 15.34 -25.24
C ARG A 472 -23.28 14.00 -25.23
N ASN A 473 -22.92 13.04 -26.10
CA ASN A 473 -23.58 11.76 -26.15
C ASN A 473 -23.32 10.95 -24.88
N TRP A 474 -22.09 10.97 -24.40
CA TRP A 474 -21.70 10.29 -23.18
C TRP A 474 -22.43 10.81 -21.95
N LEU A 475 -22.49 12.16 -21.75
CA LEU A 475 -23.23 12.79 -20.66
C LEU A 475 -24.74 12.55 -20.75
N THR A 476 -25.29 12.51 -21.96
CA THR A 476 -26.72 12.21 -22.16
C THR A 476 -27.07 10.81 -21.65
N ARG A 477 -26.26 9.82 -22.01
CA ARG A 477 -26.44 8.44 -21.49
C ARG A 477 -26.26 8.36 -19.97
N PHE A 478 -25.26 9.03 -19.44
CA PHE A 478 -25.00 9.03 -18.00
C PHE A 478 -26.17 9.65 -17.21
N TYR A 479 -26.66 10.79 -17.65
CA TYR A 479 -27.61 11.59 -16.88
C TYR A 479 -29.07 11.18 -17.11
N PHE A 480 -29.46 10.98 -18.37
CA PHE A 480 -30.84 10.62 -18.76
C PHE A 480 -31.05 9.12 -18.95
N GLY A 481 -29.99 8.36 -19.08
CA GLY A 481 -30.02 6.93 -19.35
C GLY A 481 -30.02 6.58 -20.84
N SER A 482 -29.87 5.28 -21.13
CA SER A 482 -30.04 4.73 -22.47
C SER A 482 -31.50 4.27 -22.61
N GLY A 483 -32.27 4.98 -23.43
CA GLY A 483 -33.64 4.57 -23.75
C GLY A 483 -33.69 3.21 -24.47
N GLU A 484 -34.82 2.48 -24.41
CA GLU A 484 -35.01 1.16 -25.03
C GLU A 484 -34.67 1.12 -26.52
N GLY A 485 -34.65 2.26 -27.22
CA GLY A 485 -34.31 2.36 -28.65
C GLY A 485 -32.84 2.66 -28.95
N ALA A 486 -32.03 2.96 -27.93
CA ALA A 486 -30.60 3.28 -28.07
C ALA A 486 -29.69 2.18 -27.50
N ALA A 487 -30.24 1.23 -26.75
CA ALA A 487 -29.50 0.11 -26.17
C ALA A 487 -29.37 -1.03 -27.18
N GLN A 488 -28.15 -1.56 -27.33
CA GLN A 488 -27.93 -2.74 -28.19
C GLN A 488 -28.35 -4.06 -27.52
N SER A 489 -28.52 -4.02 -26.18
CA SER A 489 -29.01 -5.14 -25.37
C SER A 489 -29.86 -4.65 -24.20
N ALA A 490 -30.67 -5.52 -23.59
CA ALA A 490 -31.45 -5.22 -22.40
C ALA A 490 -30.57 -4.85 -21.19
N ASP A 491 -29.34 -5.34 -21.15
CA ASP A 491 -28.35 -5.04 -20.10
C ASP A 491 -27.74 -3.63 -20.24
N GLU A 492 -27.81 -3.02 -21.42
CA GLU A 492 -27.36 -1.65 -21.67
C GLU A 492 -28.47 -0.62 -21.39
N ALA A 493 -29.71 -1.02 -21.32
CA ALA A 493 -30.83 -0.15 -20.98
C ALA A 493 -30.89 0.08 -19.47
N HIS A 494 -30.41 1.24 -19.00
CA HIS A 494 -30.49 1.58 -17.60
C HIS A 494 -30.95 3.02 -17.39
N ALA A 495 -31.58 3.21 -16.23
CA ALA A 495 -32.00 4.54 -15.80
C ALA A 495 -30.78 5.45 -15.59
N GLY A 496 -30.84 6.66 -16.12
CA GLY A 496 -29.84 7.68 -15.88
C GLY A 496 -29.86 8.19 -14.43
N LEU A 497 -28.84 8.95 -14.05
CA LEU A 497 -28.70 9.49 -12.71
C LEU A 497 -29.92 10.29 -12.27
N GLN A 498 -30.44 11.16 -13.13
CA GLN A 498 -31.63 12.00 -12.85
C GLN A 498 -32.84 11.14 -12.50
N GLN A 499 -33.11 10.10 -13.30
CA GLN A 499 -34.26 9.22 -13.09
C GLN A 499 -34.11 8.44 -11.78
N GLN A 500 -32.92 7.94 -11.47
CA GLN A 500 -32.68 7.23 -10.23
C GLN A 500 -32.89 8.12 -9.00
N VAL A 501 -32.42 9.36 -9.05
CA VAL A 501 -32.66 10.32 -7.96
C VAL A 501 -34.14 10.68 -7.84
N ALA A 502 -34.84 10.86 -8.95
CA ALA A 502 -36.28 11.16 -8.95
C ALA A 502 -37.15 9.99 -8.43
N GLN A 503 -36.71 8.76 -8.63
CA GLN A 503 -37.40 7.53 -8.20
C GLN A 503 -36.98 7.04 -6.81
N LEU A 504 -36.10 7.78 -6.10
CA LEU A 504 -35.75 7.44 -4.72
C LEU A 504 -37.01 7.43 -3.87
N GLY A 505 -37.39 6.26 -3.41
CA GLY A 505 -38.45 6.11 -2.42
C GLY A 505 -38.08 6.73 -1.07
N GLU A 506 -38.90 6.47 -0.08
CA GLU A 506 -38.61 6.86 1.28
C GLU A 506 -37.30 6.24 1.76
N ILE A 507 -36.39 7.03 2.31
CA ILE A 507 -35.13 6.59 2.91
C ILE A 507 -35.26 6.77 4.42
N ASP A 508 -35.17 5.69 5.18
CA ASP A 508 -35.08 5.77 6.62
C ASP A 508 -33.71 6.28 7.04
N ALA A 509 -33.67 7.54 7.45
CA ALA A 509 -32.44 8.18 7.93
C ALA A 509 -31.89 7.50 9.20
N ARG A 510 -32.78 6.91 10.02
CA ARG A 510 -32.34 6.19 11.22
C ARG A 510 -31.58 4.92 10.87
N GLU A 511 -32.09 4.16 9.92
CA GLU A 511 -31.43 2.94 9.40
C GLU A 511 -30.07 3.26 8.78
N ILE A 512 -29.98 4.31 7.95
CA ILE A 512 -28.73 4.74 7.29
C ILE A 512 -27.67 5.13 8.32
N ASN A 513 -28.07 5.84 9.38
CA ASN A 513 -27.16 6.32 10.44
C ASN A 513 -26.95 5.32 11.57
N THR A 514 -27.32 4.07 11.38
CA THR A 514 -27.10 2.96 12.32
C THR A 514 -26.05 2.01 11.78
N ILE A 515 -24.99 1.80 12.53
CA ILE A 515 -23.94 0.81 12.27
C ILE A 515 -24.02 -0.23 13.38
N GLU A 516 -24.33 -1.46 13.03
CA GLU A 516 -24.40 -2.57 13.98
C GLU A 516 -22.98 -3.03 14.32
N ILE A 517 -22.69 -3.14 15.63
CA ILE A 517 -21.41 -3.63 16.11
C ILE A 517 -21.52 -5.11 16.56
N GLY A 518 -22.67 -5.52 17.05
CA GLY A 518 -22.98 -6.86 17.53
C GLY A 518 -23.72 -6.82 18.87
N ASP A 519 -24.33 -7.94 19.25
CA ASP A 519 -25.02 -8.14 20.54
C ASP A 519 -25.98 -7.02 20.96
N GLY A 520 -26.67 -6.41 19.98
CA GLY A 520 -27.59 -5.30 20.23
C GLY A 520 -26.93 -3.96 20.50
N LEU A 521 -25.63 -3.85 20.25
CA LEU A 521 -24.90 -2.59 20.30
C LEU A 521 -24.86 -1.94 18.91
N HIS A 522 -25.30 -0.69 18.85
CA HIS A 522 -25.33 0.10 17.62
C HIS A 522 -24.54 1.40 17.78
N VAL A 523 -23.74 1.74 16.81
CA VAL A 523 -23.24 3.11 16.68
C VAL A 523 -24.24 3.91 15.87
N ARG A 524 -24.64 5.05 16.42
CA ARG A 524 -25.52 6.03 15.80
C ARG A 524 -24.72 7.27 15.42
N VAL A 525 -24.90 7.74 14.19
CA VAL A 525 -24.36 9.03 13.77
C VAL A 525 -25.44 10.10 13.99
N GLY A 526 -25.30 10.82 15.07
CA GLY A 526 -26.25 11.86 15.49
C GLY A 526 -25.77 13.27 15.12
N ARG A 527 -26.66 14.27 15.36
CA ARG A 527 -26.37 15.68 15.08
C ARG A 527 -25.14 16.23 15.82
N TYR A 528 -24.86 15.67 17.00
CA TYR A 528 -23.76 16.12 17.88
C TYR A 528 -22.56 15.16 17.88
N GLY A 529 -22.49 14.27 16.92
CA GLY A 529 -21.43 13.25 16.78
C GLY A 529 -21.94 11.83 16.97
N PRO A 530 -21.02 10.85 16.85
CA PRO A 530 -21.35 9.43 17.02
C PRO A 530 -21.58 9.09 18.49
N TYR A 531 -22.52 8.19 18.76
CA TYR A 531 -22.78 7.64 20.07
C TYR A 531 -23.14 6.16 19.99
N LEU A 532 -22.85 5.42 21.05
CA LEU A 532 -23.24 4.03 21.21
C LEU A 532 -24.67 3.97 21.76
N GLU A 533 -25.49 3.07 21.24
CA GLU A 533 -26.84 2.75 21.71
C GLU A 533 -26.91 1.25 22.01
N ASP A 534 -27.27 0.88 23.23
CA ASP A 534 -27.47 -0.50 23.66
C ASP A 534 -28.98 -0.78 23.71
N VAL A 535 -29.50 -1.55 22.77
CA VAL A 535 -30.92 -1.85 22.66
C VAL A 535 -31.38 -2.93 23.65
N ASN A 536 -30.46 -3.66 24.26
CA ASN A 536 -30.76 -4.71 25.25
C ASN A 536 -30.91 -4.15 26.66
N HIS A 537 -30.39 -2.95 26.92
CA HIS A 537 -30.50 -2.30 28.22
C HIS A 537 -31.21 -0.96 28.10
N LEU A 538 -32.30 -0.83 28.81
CA LEU A 538 -33.11 0.38 28.82
C LEU A 538 -32.75 1.27 30.03
N ASP A 539 -32.96 2.57 29.88
CA ASP A 539 -32.93 3.54 30.99
C ASP A 539 -34.26 3.52 31.77
N ASP A 540 -34.34 4.36 32.78
CA ASP A 540 -35.54 4.45 33.65
C ASP A 540 -36.78 4.97 32.89
N GLU A 541 -36.60 5.56 31.71
CA GLU A 541 -37.66 6.06 30.84
C GLU A 541 -38.05 5.05 29.74
N GLY A 542 -37.39 3.90 29.69
CA GLY A 542 -37.63 2.84 28.68
C GLY A 542 -36.95 3.07 27.35
N ASN A 543 -35.98 4.00 27.26
CA ASN A 543 -35.17 4.18 26.05
C ASN A 543 -33.87 3.35 26.11
N PRO A 544 -33.31 2.94 24.96
CA PRO A 544 -32.01 2.31 24.94
C PRO A 544 -30.93 3.17 25.60
N LYS A 545 -30.08 2.55 26.42
CA LYS A 545 -28.96 3.25 27.05
C LYS A 545 -28.00 3.79 26.00
N ARG A 546 -27.41 4.96 26.23
CA ARG A 546 -26.54 5.68 25.30
C ARG A 546 -25.26 6.13 25.95
N ALA A 547 -24.17 6.09 25.20
CA ALA A 547 -22.87 6.62 25.59
C ALA A 547 -22.24 7.36 24.42
N SER A 548 -21.62 8.52 24.68
CA SER A 548 -20.86 9.23 23.66
C SER A 548 -19.59 8.45 23.30
N LEU A 549 -19.24 8.42 22.03
CA LEU A 549 -17.99 7.83 21.57
C LEU A 549 -16.90 8.91 21.45
N PRO A 550 -15.70 8.65 21.95
CA PRO A 550 -14.58 9.55 21.75
C PRO A 550 -14.21 9.65 20.26
N ASP A 551 -13.93 10.86 19.78
CA ASP A 551 -13.50 11.10 18.39
C ASP A 551 -12.17 10.40 18.04
N THR A 552 -11.37 10.04 19.05
CA THR A 552 -10.09 9.35 18.89
C THR A 552 -10.18 7.84 18.79
N LEU A 553 -11.36 7.27 19.10
CA LEU A 553 -11.58 5.82 19.04
C LEU A 553 -11.77 5.39 17.58
N ALA A 554 -10.90 4.52 17.09
CA ALA A 554 -11.07 3.95 15.76
C ALA A 554 -12.18 2.88 15.75
N PRO A 555 -12.92 2.72 14.64
CA PRO A 555 -14.04 1.78 14.60
C PRO A 555 -13.69 0.34 14.97
N ASP A 556 -12.53 -0.17 14.58
CA ASP A 556 -12.06 -1.53 14.93
C ASP A 556 -11.58 -1.69 16.38
N GLU A 557 -11.45 -0.60 17.13
CA GLU A 557 -11.13 -0.61 18.57
C GLU A 557 -12.39 -0.72 19.44
N LEU A 558 -13.58 -0.49 18.85
CA LEU A 558 -14.84 -0.67 19.51
C LEU A 558 -15.24 -2.15 19.44
N THR A 559 -15.04 -2.86 20.52
CA THR A 559 -15.42 -4.27 20.69
C THR A 559 -16.60 -4.41 21.63
N VAL A 560 -17.40 -5.46 21.46
CA VAL A 560 -18.53 -5.82 22.33
C VAL A 560 -18.02 -6.26 23.70
#